data_101dfbf750898a6019a6035d6678f97a
#
_entry.id   101dfbf750898a6019a6035d6678f97a
#
_cell.length_a   1.000
_cell.length_b   1.000
_cell.length_c   1.000
_cell.angle_alpha   90.00
_cell.angle_beta   90.00
_cell.angle_gamma   90.00
#
_symmetry.space_group_name_H-M   'P 1'
#
loop_
_entity.id
_entity.type
_entity.pdbx_description
1 polymer ?
#
loop_
_entity_poly.entity_id
_entity_poly.type
_entity_poly.pdbx_seq_one_letter_code
_entity_poly.pdbx_strand_id
1 'polypeptide(L)'
;MNNEKRYEYDAVLHEMDENGGAYVAFPWNIREEFGKGRVKVHALFNGIPYDGSIVNMGVKNPDGSVCYIIGVLKATWNRLNKLDGDTIHVVIVEKEK
;
A
#
# COMPACT_ATOMS: atom_id res chain seq x y z
N MET A 1 -10.46 6.21 -23.70
CA MET A 1 -11.19 6.28 -22.43
C MET A 1 -10.42 5.55 -21.36
N ASN A 2 -10.21 6.19 -20.28
CA ASN A 2 -9.39 5.65 -19.23
C ASN A 2 -10.28 5.02 -18.17
N ASN A 3 -10.05 3.74 -17.87
CA ASN A 3 -10.82 3.01 -16.89
C ASN A 3 -10.04 2.73 -15.62
N GLU A 4 -9.01 3.51 -15.37
CA GLU A 4 -8.20 3.31 -14.18
C GLU A 4 -9.02 3.52 -12.93
N LYS A 5 -8.86 2.61 -12.00
CA LYS A 5 -9.44 2.75 -10.67
C LYS A 5 -8.49 3.55 -9.80
N ARG A 6 -9.06 4.44 -9.03
CA ARG A 6 -8.30 5.26 -8.10
C ARG A 6 -8.83 5.02 -6.71
N TYR A 7 -7.94 4.74 -5.78
CA TYR A 7 -8.29 4.49 -4.39
C TYR A 7 -7.64 5.57 -3.55
N GLU A 8 -8.41 6.15 -2.66
CA GLU A 8 -7.91 7.21 -1.80
C GLU A 8 -8.42 6.94 -0.40
N TYR A 9 -7.51 6.85 0.56
CA TYR A 9 -7.87 6.47 1.92
C TYR A 9 -6.74 6.82 2.87
N ASP A 10 -7.02 6.77 4.17
CA ASP A 10 -6.00 6.92 5.20
C ASP A 10 -5.59 5.55 5.69
N ALA A 11 -4.31 5.38 5.98
CA ALA A 11 -3.78 4.12 6.43
C ALA A 11 -2.75 4.35 7.52
N VAL A 12 -2.65 3.37 8.42
CA VAL A 12 -1.63 3.40 9.46
C VAL A 12 -0.34 2.82 8.90
N LEU A 13 0.75 3.50 9.18
CA LEU A 13 2.09 3.08 8.76
C LEU A 13 2.61 2.06 9.79
N HIS A 14 2.97 0.87 9.30
CA HIS A 14 3.47 -0.22 10.15
C HIS A 14 4.91 -0.50 9.81
N GLU A 15 5.76 -0.52 10.82
CA GLU A 15 7.18 -0.86 10.64
C GLU A 15 7.33 -2.36 10.38
N MET A 16 8.18 -2.71 9.42
CA MET A 16 8.61 -4.10 9.21
C MET A 16 9.87 -4.34 10.00
N ASP A 17 9.91 -5.51 10.66
CA ASP A 17 11.02 -5.77 11.59
C ASP A 17 12.35 -5.91 10.90
N GLU A 18 12.40 -6.40 9.68
CA GLU A 18 13.68 -6.85 9.13
C GLU A 18 14.30 -5.84 8.26
N ASN A 19 13.97 -5.08 7.51
CA ASN A 19 14.71 -4.29 6.56
C ASN A 19 14.65 -2.79 6.81
N GLY A 20 14.09 -2.39 7.94
CA GLY A 20 13.93 -0.97 8.22
C GLY A 20 12.88 -0.29 7.37
N GLY A 21 12.11 -1.04 6.61
CA GLY A 21 11.01 -0.51 5.83
C GLY A 21 9.72 -0.54 6.59
N ALA A 22 8.63 -0.23 5.88
CA ALA A 22 7.31 -0.18 6.47
C ALA A 22 6.29 -0.71 5.47
N TYR A 23 5.02 -0.78 5.89
CA TYR A 23 3.95 -1.10 4.96
C TYR A 23 2.67 -0.39 5.38
N VAL A 24 1.76 -0.26 4.42
CA VAL A 24 0.39 0.18 4.69
C VAL A 24 -0.56 -0.85 4.12
N ALA A 25 -1.71 -1.01 4.76
CA ALA A 25 -2.71 -1.94 4.27
C ALA A 25 -3.42 -1.36 3.05
N PHE A 26 -3.85 -2.26 2.15
CA PHE A 26 -4.78 -1.94 1.09
C PHE A 26 -6.09 -2.64 1.46
N PRO A 27 -7.12 -1.92 1.90
CA PRO A 27 -8.27 -2.56 2.56
C PRO A 27 -9.28 -3.23 1.64
N TRP A 28 -8.97 -3.36 0.37
CA TRP A 28 -9.85 -4.05 -0.59
C TRP A 28 -9.21 -5.36 -1.03
N ASN A 29 -10.02 -6.24 -1.60
CA ASN A 29 -9.56 -7.51 -2.12
C ASN A 29 -9.05 -7.32 -3.55
N ILE A 30 -7.73 -7.45 -3.78
CA ILE A 30 -7.17 -7.15 -5.08
C ILE A 30 -7.61 -8.14 -6.16
N ARG A 31 -7.98 -9.37 -5.76
CA ARG A 31 -8.49 -10.32 -6.76
C ARG A 31 -9.84 -9.87 -7.29
N GLU A 32 -10.67 -9.30 -6.44
CA GLU A 32 -11.96 -8.76 -6.86
C GLU A 32 -11.80 -7.46 -7.61
N GLU A 33 -10.89 -6.60 -7.14
CA GLU A 33 -10.75 -5.27 -7.73
C GLU A 33 -9.99 -5.28 -9.05
N PHE A 34 -8.98 -6.13 -9.17
CA PHE A 34 -8.07 -6.12 -10.32
C PHE A 34 -7.98 -7.47 -11.02
N GLY A 35 -8.52 -8.54 -10.43
CA GLY A 35 -8.41 -9.88 -11.00
C GLY A 35 -7.01 -10.47 -10.92
N LYS A 36 -6.18 -9.99 -10.02
CA LYS A 36 -4.77 -10.37 -9.92
C LYS A 36 -4.41 -10.69 -8.49
N GLY A 37 -3.36 -11.48 -8.30
CA GLY A 37 -2.82 -11.75 -6.97
C GLY A 37 -1.73 -10.78 -6.56
N ARG A 38 -1.26 -9.95 -7.47
CA ARG A 38 -0.26 -8.92 -7.23
C ARG A 38 -0.49 -7.81 -8.23
N VAL A 39 -0.47 -6.56 -7.77
CA VAL A 39 -0.81 -5.42 -8.61
C VAL A 39 0.26 -4.37 -8.49
N LYS A 40 0.85 -3.98 -9.61
CA LYS A 40 1.78 -2.84 -9.64
C LYS A 40 0.98 -1.56 -9.64
N VAL A 41 1.38 -0.62 -8.82
CA VAL A 41 0.62 0.63 -8.63
C VAL A 41 1.54 1.83 -8.56
N HIS A 42 0.95 2.98 -8.90
CA HIS A 42 1.49 4.29 -8.57
C HIS A 42 0.79 4.74 -7.30
N ALA A 43 1.54 5.15 -6.31
CA ALA A 43 0.99 5.57 -5.04
C ALA A 43 1.45 6.98 -4.70
N LEU A 44 0.64 7.67 -3.92
CA LEU A 44 1.03 8.91 -3.26
C LEU A 44 0.87 8.69 -1.77
N PHE A 45 1.96 8.81 -1.03
CA PHE A 45 1.94 8.72 0.43
C PHE A 45 2.13 10.14 0.96
N ASN A 46 1.06 10.75 1.48
CA ASN A 46 1.06 12.16 1.88
C ASN A 46 1.59 13.05 0.74
N GLY A 47 1.22 12.70 -0.49
CA GLY A 47 1.63 13.44 -1.68
C GLY A 47 2.99 13.07 -2.24
N ILE A 48 3.73 12.16 -1.60
CA ILE A 48 5.04 11.72 -2.09
C ILE A 48 4.86 10.57 -3.07
N PRO A 49 5.30 10.70 -4.32
CA PRO A 49 5.11 9.63 -5.31
C PRO A 49 5.94 8.39 -4.96
N TYR A 50 5.34 7.23 -5.20
CA TYR A 50 5.98 5.97 -4.94
C TYR A 50 5.44 4.91 -5.88
N ASP A 51 6.31 4.18 -6.55
CA ASP A 51 5.92 3.05 -7.39
C ASP A 51 6.17 1.77 -6.61
N GLY A 52 5.13 0.98 -6.44
CA GLY A 52 5.24 -0.25 -5.68
C GLY A 52 4.23 -1.26 -6.15
N SER A 53 3.97 -2.24 -5.30
CA SER A 53 3.02 -3.30 -5.61
C SER A 53 2.16 -3.60 -4.40
N ILE A 54 0.91 -3.95 -4.66
CA ILE A 54 0.03 -4.51 -3.63
C ILE A 54 0.25 -6.01 -3.64
N VAL A 55 0.59 -6.59 -2.49
CA VAL A 55 0.96 -8.00 -2.41
C VAL A 55 0.35 -8.63 -1.16
N ASN A 56 0.35 -9.97 -1.15
CA ASN A 56 0.02 -10.76 0.04
C ASN A 56 1.33 -11.19 0.69
N MET A 57 1.60 -10.65 1.88
CA MET A 57 2.81 -10.98 2.63
C MET A 57 2.50 -11.75 3.90
N GLY A 58 1.33 -12.41 3.96
CA GLY A 58 0.97 -13.19 5.10
C GLY A 58 0.29 -12.43 6.22
N VAL A 59 0.00 -11.16 6.03
CA VAL A 59 -0.72 -10.37 7.01
C VAL A 59 -2.21 -10.72 6.92
N LYS A 60 -2.87 -10.81 8.07
CA LYS A 60 -4.29 -11.16 8.13
C LYS A 60 -5.09 -10.03 8.75
N ASN A 61 -6.31 -9.88 8.27
CA ASN A 61 -7.29 -9.03 8.92
C ASN A 61 -7.80 -9.70 10.19
N PRO A 62 -8.46 -8.96 11.09
CA PRO A 62 -8.99 -9.57 12.32
C PRO A 62 -9.94 -10.74 12.07
N ASP A 63 -10.63 -10.76 10.92
CA ASP A 63 -11.55 -11.85 10.59
C ASP A 63 -10.86 -13.05 9.94
N GLY A 64 -9.52 -13.03 9.81
CA GLY A 64 -8.75 -14.12 9.24
C GLY A 64 -8.55 -14.03 7.74
N SER A 65 -9.16 -13.07 7.06
CA SER A 65 -8.97 -12.90 5.62
C SER A 65 -7.61 -12.28 5.33
N VAL A 66 -7.17 -12.38 4.09
CA VAL A 66 -5.89 -11.81 3.67
C VAL A 66 -5.95 -10.30 3.73
N CYS A 67 -4.96 -9.70 4.39
CA CYS A 67 -4.76 -8.26 4.36
C CYS A 67 -3.67 -7.98 3.33
N TYR A 68 -4.06 -7.44 2.18
CA TYR A 68 -3.08 -7.04 1.17
C TYR A 68 -2.37 -5.79 1.64
N ILE A 69 -1.10 -5.67 1.30
CA ILE A 69 -0.27 -4.56 1.76
C ILE A 69 0.54 -3.98 0.62
N ILE A 70 1.01 -2.75 0.84
CA ILE A 70 1.98 -2.10 -0.04
C ILE A 70 3.20 -1.81 0.82
N GLY A 71 4.35 -2.38 0.42
CA GLY A 71 5.60 -2.11 1.12
C GLY A 71 6.08 -0.70 0.85
N VAL A 72 6.64 -0.06 1.86
CA VAL A 72 7.19 1.30 1.77
C VAL A 72 8.67 1.20 2.07
N LEU A 73 9.51 1.55 1.09
CA LEU A 73 10.96 1.50 1.28
C LEU A 73 11.39 2.50 2.35
N LYS A 74 12.47 2.16 3.02
CA LYS A 74 12.98 2.99 4.10
C LYS A 74 13.24 4.43 3.64
N ALA A 75 13.78 4.61 2.44
CA ALA A 75 14.06 5.95 1.93
C ALA A 75 12.77 6.78 1.79
N THR A 76 11.69 6.15 1.32
CA THR A 76 10.40 6.83 1.23
C THR A 76 9.82 7.09 2.60
N TRP A 77 9.94 6.13 3.50
CA TRP A 77 9.47 6.30 4.87
C TRP A 77 10.16 7.50 5.52
N ASN A 78 11.48 7.62 5.34
CA ASN A 78 12.22 8.76 5.86
C ASN A 78 11.71 10.08 5.32
N ARG A 79 11.33 10.11 4.05
CA ARG A 79 10.79 11.33 3.44
C ARG A 79 9.43 11.71 4.00
N LEU A 80 8.66 10.72 4.46
CA LEU A 80 7.35 10.96 5.04
C LEU A 80 7.41 11.69 6.36
N ASN A 81 8.53 11.57 7.06
CA ASN A 81 8.72 12.20 8.37
C ASN A 81 7.67 11.73 9.37
N LYS A 82 7.32 10.45 9.31
CA LYS A 82 6.31 9.82 10.15
C LYS A 82 6.90 8.63 10.87
N LEU A 83 6.28 8.27 11.98
CA LEU A 83 6.72 7.16 12.81
C LEU A 83 5.78 5.97 12.63
N ASP A 84 6.25 4.81 13.07
CA ASP A 84 5.41 3.62 13.17
C ASP A 84 4.15 3.95 13.96
N GLY A 85 3.01 3.58 13.42
CA GLY A 85 1.72 3.87 14.04
C GLY A 85 1.06 5.17 13.61
N ASP A 86 1.78 6.01 12.88
CA ASP A 86 1.19 7.26 12.38
C ASP A 86 0.29 6.96 11.19
N THR A 87 -0.73 7.79 11.01
CA THR A 87 -1.64 7.69 9.87
C THR A 87 -1.15 8.56 8.74
N ILE A 88 -1.16 8.02 7.53
CA ILE A 88 -0.82 8.79 6.32
C ILE A 88 -1.96 8.70 5.32
N HIS A 89 -2.00 9.65 4.40
CA HIS A 89 -2.98 9.67 3.33
C HIS A 89 -2.42 8.92 2.13
N VAL A 90 -3.19 7.99 1.60
CA VAL A 90 -2.75 7.09 0.54
C VAL A 90 -3.64 7.26 -0.68
N VAL A 91 -3.03 7.43 -1.84
CA VAL A 91 -3.72 7.41 -3.12
C VAL A 91 -3.08 6.34 -3.98
N ILE A 92 -3.89 5.47 -4.56
CA ILE A 92 -3.41 4.33 -5.34
C ILE A 92 -4.06 4.34 -6.71
N VAL A 93 -3.26 4.17 -7.75
CA VAL A 93 -3.74 3.97 -9.11
C VAL A 93 -2.97 2.80 -9.70
N GLU A 94 -3.68 1.89 -10.36
CA GLU A 94 -3.03 0.74 -10.99
C GLU A 94 -2.07 1.22 -12.06
N LYS A 95 -0.86 0.68 -12.04
CA LYS A 95 0.15 1.02 -13.04
C LYS A 95 -0.09 0.21 -14.30
N GLU A 96 -0.30 0.88 -15.38
CA GLU A 96 -0.41 0.22 -16.67
C GLU A 96 0.97 -0.07 -17.21
N LYS A 97 1.06 -1.07 -18.06
CA LYS A 97 2.36 -1.47 -18.58
C LYS A 97 3.03 -0.38 -19.37
#